data_494be51df8073c725e721ccccbc81197
#
_entry.id   494be51df8073c725e721ccccbc81197
#
_cell.length_a   1.000
_cell.length_b   1.000
_cell.length_c   1.000
_cell.angle_alpha   90.00
_cell.angle_beta   90.00
_cell.angle_gamma   90.00
#
_symmetry.space_group_name_H-M   'P 1'
#
loop_
_entity.id
_entity.type
_entity.pdbx_description
1 polymer ?
#
loop_
_entity_poly.entity_id
_entity_poly.type
_entity_poly.pdbx_seq_one_letter_code
_entity_poly.pdbx_strand_id
1 'polypeptide(L)'
;LSAIGIAGMDRALRANVITKSGKAVETAGDIDTLLLDKTGTITIGNRKATAFHPAQGYGVKEFTRLCVLSSVSDQTPEGKSVVELGAEMGMKVDPLQLIGVQMVQFTAETKCSGVDMPDGRRIRKGASEAILRIAAQAGNKCPAGIEETVRRISENGGTPLIVSENEQIRGVIELQDIIKTGIRERFERLRKM
;
A
#
# COMPACT_ATOMS: atom_id res chain seq x y z
N LEU A 1 -40.44 -21.55 3.60
CA LEU A 1 -39.03 -21.92 3.37
C LEU A 1 -39.01 -23.41 3.09
N SER A 2 -38.49 -23.81 1.91
CA SER A 2 -38.27 -25.22 1.59
C SER A 2 -37.23 -25.81 2.55
N ALA A 3 -37.35 -27.09 2.91
CA ALA A 3 -36.37 -27.81 3.73
C ALA A 3 -34.95 -27.72 3.09
N ILE A 4 -34.86 -27.69 1.76
CA ILE A 4 -33.65 -27.52 0.97
C ILE A 4 -33.03 -26.15 1.23
N GLY A 5 -33.82 -25.07 1.26
CA GLY A 5 -33.32 -23.72 1.55
C GLY A 5 -32.72 -23.60 2.94
N ILE A 6 -33.34 -24.24 3.95
CA ILE A 6 -32.84 -24.26 5.34
C ILE A 6 -31.53 -25.04 5.42
N ALA A 7 -31.45 -26.23 4.82
CA ALA A 7 -30.21 -27.02 4.78
C ALA A 7 -29.09 -26.29 4.02
N GLY A 8 -29.39 -25.57 2.94
CA GLY A 8 -28.44 -24.76 2.22
C GLY A 8 -27.89 -23.60 3.05
N MET A 9 -28.75 -22.92 3.81
CA MET A 9 -28.33 -21.84 4.71
C MET A 9 -27.44 -22.37 5.86
N ASP A 10 -27.78 -23.53 6.45
CA ASP A 10 -26.96 -24.17 7.49
C ASP A 10 -25.56 -24.53 6.97
N ARG A 11 -25.47 -25.09 5.76
CA ARG A 11 -24.16 -25.39 5.13
C ARG A 11 -23.35 -24.12 4.83
N ALA A 12 -24.01 -23.06 4.36
CA ALA A 12 -23.35 -21.77 4.12
C ALA A 12 -22.80 -21.18 5.45
N LEU A 13 -23.60 -21.23 6.52
CA LEU A 13 -23.19 -20.76 7.85
C LEU A 13 -21.99 -21.53 8.39
N ARG A 14 -21.95 -22.84 8.23
CA ARG A 14 -20.78 -23.69 8.61
C ARG A 14 -19.52 -23.33 7.80
N ALA A 15 -19.67 -22.75 6.60
CA ALA A 15 -18.58 -22.23 5.79
C ALA A 15 -18.28 -20.74 6.08
N ASN A 16 -18.79 -20.18 7.17
CA ASN A 16 -18.70 -18.76 7.54
C ASN A 16 -19.33 -17.79 6.51
N VAL A 17 -20.35 -18.23 5.79
CA VAL A 17 -21.11 -17.42 4.84
C VAL A 17 -22.49 -17.14 5.40
N ILE A 18 -22.82 -15.87 5.63
CA ILE A 18 -24.14 -15.45 6.07
C ILE A 18 -25.01 -15.22 4.84
N THR A 19 -26.12 -15.96 4.73
CA THR A 19 -27.09 -15.82 3.65
C THR A 19 -28.35 -15.12 4.15
N LYS A 20 -28.93 -14.25 3.31
CA LYS A 20 -30.15 -13.50 3.67
C LYS A 20 -31.41 -14.34 3.57
N SER A 21 -31.44 -15.39 2.74
CA SER A 21 -32.59 -16.25 2.52
C SER A 21 -32.18 -17.57 1.84
N GLY A 22 -33.03 -18.59 1.93
CA GLY A 22 -32.87 -19.82 1.16
C GLY A 22 -32.88 -19.61 -0.34
N LYS A 23 -33.68 -18.65 -0.84
CA LYS A 23 -33.70 -18.28 -2.26
C LYS A 23 -32.37 -17.71 -2.72
N ALA A 24 -31.66 -16.96 -1.86
CA ALA A 24 -30.31 -16.44 -2.18
C ALA A 24 -29.29 -17.57 -2.40
N VAL A 25 -29.43 -18.68 -1.65
CA VAL A 25 -28.58 -19.87 -1.83
C VAL A 25 -28.86 -20.55 -3.17
N GLU A 26 -30.15 -20.71 -3.51
CA GLU A 26 -30.58 -21.30 -4.80
C GLU A 26 -30.06 -20.45 -5.97
N THR A 27 -30.31 -19.13 -5.94
CA THR A 27 -29.85 -18.20 -6.98
C THR A 27 -28.34 -18.20 -7.14
N ALA A 28 -27.57 -18.35 -6.05
CA ALA A 28 -26.10 -18.41 -6.11
C ALA A 28 -25.59 -19.63 -6.87
N GLY A 29 -26.39 -20.70 -6.98
CA GLY A 29 -26.06 -21.89 -7.78
C GLY A 29 -26.29 -21.71 -9.28
N ASP A 30 -27.11 -20.73 -9.68
CA ASP A 30 -27.58 -20.53 -11.07
C ASP A 30 -26.88 -19.34 -11.75
N ILE A 31 -25.84 -18.77 -11.15
CA ILE A 31 -25.12 -17.62 -11.72
C ILE A 31 -24.16 -18.04 -12.82
N ASP A 32 -24.18 -17.32 -13.95
CA ASP A 32 -23.25 -17.49 -15.08
C ASP A 32 -22.05 -16.54 -14.99
N THR A 33 -22.20 -15.43 -14.27
CA THR A 33 -21.18 -14.38 -14.18
C THR A 33 -20.94 -13.98 -12.74
N LEU A 34 -19.67 -14.04 -12.31
CA LEU A 34 -19.23 -13.62 -10.98
C LEU A 34 -18.31 -12.41 -11.08
N LEU A 35 -18.73 -11.29 -10.49
CA LEU A 35 -17.92 -10.10 -10.33
C LEU A 35 -17.21 -10.15 -8.98
N LEU A 36 -15.89 -10.09 -9.00
CA LEU A 36 -15.06 -10.14 -7.79
C LEU A 36 -14.37 -8.79 -7.59
N ASP A 37 -14.51 -8.24 -6.38
CA ASP A 37 -13.69 -7.12 -5.96
C ASP A 37 -12.23 -7.55 -5.79
N LYS A 38 -11.29 -6.65 -6.12
CA LYS A 38 -9.86 -6.90 -5.98
C LYS A 38 -9.42 -6.81 -4.51
N THR A 39 -9.70 -5.67 -3.87
CA THR A 39 -9.14 -5.33 -2.56
C THR A 39 -9.84 -6.08 -1.43
N GLY A 40 -9.09 -6.85 -0.64
CA GLY A 40 -9.64 -7.67 0.45
C GLY A 40 -10.30 -8.98 0.00
N THR A 41 -10.67 -9.13 -1.29
CA THR A 41 -11.24 -10.36 -1.86
C THR A 41 -10.16 -11.20 -2.54
N ILE A 42 -9.56 -10.70 -3.60
CA ILE A 42 -8.45 -11.33 -4.33
C ILE A 42 -7.13 -11.07 -3.60
N THR A 43 -6.97 -9.88 -3.05
CA THR A 43 -5.80 -9.46 -2.27
C THR A 43 -6.08 -9.51 -0.77
N ILE A 44 -5.03 -9.40 0.04
CA ILE A 44 -5.12 -9.39 1.51
C ILE A 44 -5.81 -8.11 2.01
N GLY A 45 -5.87 -7.07 1.16
CA GLY A 45 -6.43 -5.77 1.52
C GLY A 45 -5.41 -4.78 2.10
N ASN A 46 -4.18 -5.23 2.36
CA ASN A 46 -3.07 -4.39 2.79
C ASN A 46 -2.06 -4.28 1.64
N ARG A 47 -1.61 -3.07 1.37
CA ARG A 47 -0.52 -2.83 0.42
C ARG A 47 0.81 -3.04 1.11
N LYS A 48 1.78 -3.58 0.37
CA LYS A 48 3.16 -3.70 0.82
C LYS A 48 4.11 -2.95 -0.10
N ALA A 49 5.17 -2.39 0.48
CA ALA A 49 6.27 -1.85 -0.28
C ALA A 49 6.99 -2.99 -1.02
N THR A 50 7.16 -2.82 -2.34
CA THR A 50 7.76 -3.83 -3.22
C THR A 50 9.04 -3.31 -3.88
N ALA A 51 9.18 -2.00 -4.06
CA ALA A 51 10.37 -1.40 -4.65
C ALA A 51 10.58 0.05 -4.21
N PHE A 52 11.85 0.48 -4.22
CA PHE A 52 12.27 1.85 -4.04
C PHE A 52 12.89 2.37 -5.33
N HIS A 53 12.37 3.48 -5.85
CA HIS A 53 12.81 4.12 -7.09
C HIS A 53 13.41 5.49 -6.77
N PRO A 54 14.76 5.59 -6.59
CA PRO A 54 15.41 6.86 -6.35
C PRO A 54 15.29 7.77 -7.57
N ALA A 55 15.26 9.08 -7.34
CA ALA A 55 15.35 10.07 -8.39
C ALA A 55 16.71 9.95 -9.13
N GLN A 56 16.74 10.37 -10.39
CA GLN A 56 17.98 10.32 -11.18
C GLN A 56 19.13 11.05 -10.47
N GLY A 57 20.27 10.37 -10.35
CA GLY A 57 21.47 10.89 -9.66
C GLY A 57 21.44 10.77 -8.14
N TYR A 58 20.38 10.21 -7.54
CA TYR A 58 20.30 9.97 -6.11
C TYR A 58 20.65 8.51 -5.77
N GLY A 59 21.49 8.29 -4.75
CA GLY A 59 21.97 6.95 -4.40
C GLY A 59 20.86 6.05 -3.84
N VAL A 60 20.80 4.79 -4.31
CA VAL A 60 19.81 3.80 -3.82
C VAL A 60 19.86 3.62 -2.31
N LYS A 61 21.07 3.48 -1.74
CA LYS A 61 21.26 3.28 -0.30
C LYS A 61 20.77 4.47 0.51
N GLU A 62 21.04 5.68 0.05
CA GLU A 62 20.62 6.92 0.70
C GLU A 62 19.11 7.10 0.61
N PHE A 63 18.53 6.81 -0.56
CA PHE A 63 17.08 6.83 -0.72
C PHE A 63 16.37 5.81 0.15
N THR A 64 16.88 4.57 0.22
CA THR A 64 16.36 3.53 1.13
C THR A 64 16.34 4.03 2.58
N ARG A 65 17.41 4.72 3.02
CA ARG A 65 17.46 5.32 4.35
C ARG A 65 16.35 6.34 4.58
N LEU A 66 16.08 7.23 3.62
CA LEU A 66 14.99 8.21 3.72
C LEU A 66 13.62 7.52 3.78
N CYS A 67 13.39 6.48 2.97
CA CYS A 67 12.16 5.69 3.00
C CYS A 67 11.92 5.08 4.38
N VAL A 68 12.94 4.46 4.98
CA VAL A 68 12.84 3.85 6.31
C VAL A 68 12.62 4.93 7.37
N LEU A 69 13.41 6.02 7.41
CA LEU A 69 13.25 7.10 8.37
C LEU A 69 11.86 7.74 8.32
N SER A 70 11.33 7.98 7.13
CA SER A 70 9.98 8.54 6.97
C SER A 70 8.86 7.60 7.43
N SER A 71 9.17 6.34 7.71
CA SER A 71 8.21 5.29 8.02
C SER A 71 8.36 4.68 9.42
N VAL A 72 9.42 5.04 10.19
CA VAL A 72 9.68 4.42 11.51
C VAL A 72 8.54 4.62 12.52
N SER A 73 7.81 5.71 12.44
CA SER A 73 6.67 5.99 13.33
C SER A 73 5.33 5.56 12.75
N ASP A 74 5.31 5.12 11.51
CA ASP A 74 4.09 4.75 10.80
C ASP A 74 3.66 3.33 11.18
N GLN A 75 2.66 3.22 12.06
CA GLN A 75 2.16 1.93 12.55
C GLN A 75 1.23 1.21 11.57
N THR A 76 0.92 1.83 10.42
CA THR A 76 0.11 1.18 9.38
C THR A 76 0.83 -0.03 8.78
N PRO A 77 0.10 -1.00 8.22
CA PRO A 77 0.72 -2.12 7.48
C PRO A 77 1.65 -1.65 6.37
N GLU A 78 1.27 -0.57 5.69
CA GLU A 78 2.07 0.07 4.65
C GLU A 78 3.39 0.61 5.19
N GLY A 79 3.36 1.39 6.29
CA GLY A 79 4.56 1.93 6.93
C GLY A 79 5.51 0.84 7.41
N LYS A 80 4.97 -0.20 8.05
CA LYS A 80 5.77 -1.35 8.49
C LYS A 80 6.44 -2.06 7.33
N SER A 81 5.72 -2.23 6.21
CA SER A 81 6.27 -2.88 5.01
C SER A 81 7.42 -2.11 4.37
N VAL A 82 7.42 -0.77 4.47
CA VAL A 82 8.55 0.06 4.01
C VAL A 82 9.79 -0.21 4.85
N VAL A 83 9.63 -0.32 6.18
CA VAL A 83 10.75 -0.64 7.08
C VAL A 83 11.25 -2.06 6.85
N GLU A 84 10.35 -3.03 6.64
CA GLU A 84 10.70 -4.42 6.30
C GLU A 84 11.52 -4.49 5.00
N LEU A 85 11.05 -3.86 3.93
CA LEU A 85 11.78 -3.81 2.65
C LEU A 85 13.15 -3.14 2.81
N GLY A 86 13.24 -2.04 3.58
CA GLY A 86 14.52 -1.41 3.89
C GLY A 86 15.47 -2.36 4.61
N ALA A 87 14.98 -3.15 5.58
CA ALA A 87 15.78 -4.14 6.30
C ALA A 87 16.26 -5.27 5.38
N GLU A 88 15.44 -5.75 4.44
CA GLU A 88 15.82 -6.72 3.41
C GLU A 88 16.93 -6.18 2.50
N MET A 89 16.93 -4.87 2.23
CA MET A 89 17.99 -4.17 1.49
C MET A 89 19.23 -3.83 2.36
N GLY A 90 19.29 -4.33 3.59
CA GLY A 90 20.41 -4.12 4.51
C GLY A 90 20.39 -2.78 5.26
N MET A 91 19.27 -2.04 5.21
CA MET A 91 19.10 -0.77 5.91
C MET A 91 18.40 -0.98 7.26
N LYS A 92 19.15 -0.84 8.34
CA LYS A 92 18.61 -0.81 9.71
C LYS A 92 18.79 0.58 10.29
N VAL A 93 17.73 1.12 10.89
CA VAL A 93 17.81 2.37 11.64
C VAL A 93 18.28 2.06 13.04
N ASP A 94 19.37 2.69 13.46
CA ASP A 94 19.83 2.66 14.84
C ASP A 94 18.84 3.48 15.70
N PRO A 95 18.32 2.94 16.82
CA PRO A 95 17.49 3.69 17.75
C PRO A 95 18.12 5.00 18.21
N LEU A 96 19.43 5.08 18.30
CA LEU A 96 20.17 6.30 18.65
C LEU A 96 19.95 7.43 17.61
N GLN A 97 19.73 7.08 16.35
CA GLN A 97 19.45 8.06 15.27
C GLN A 97 18.05 8.68 15.40
N LEU A 98 17.20 8.13 16.25
CA LEU A 98 15.84 8.63 16.51
C LEU A 98 15.74 9.54 17.73
N ILE A 99 16.85 9.76 18.45
CA ILE A 99 16.87 10.65 19.60
C ILE A 99 16.65 12.08 19.13
N GLY A 100 15.63 12.74 19.70
CA GLY A 100 15.27 14.13 19.34
C GLY A 100 14.54 14.29 18.01
N VAL A 101 14.21 13.21 17.31
CA VAL A 101 13.40 13.22 16.08
C VAL A 101 11.95 13.50 16.41
N GLN A 102 11.36 14.49 15.75
CA GLN A 102 9.93 14.77 15.83
C GLN A 102 9.17 14.02 14.76
N MET A 103 8.15 13.25 15.17
CA MET A 103 7.33 12.45 14.26
C MET A 103 6.18 13.28 13.70
N VAL A 104 6.03 13.26 12.38
CA VAL A 104 4.92 13.90 11.67
C VAL A 104 3.92 12.84 11.24
N GLN A 105 2.77 12.83 11.92
CA GLN A 105 1.72 11.84 11.66
C GLN A 105 0.96 12.17 10.37
N PHE A 106 0.47 11.12 9.70
CA PHE A 106 -0.40 11.28 8.54
C PHE A 106 -1.73 11.93 8.93
N THR A 107 -2.16 12.93 8.15
CA THR A 107 -3.52 13.48 8.23
C THR A 107 -4.18 13.44 6.86
N ALA A 108 -5.51 13.37 6.82
CA ALA A 108 -6.27 13.40 5.57
C ALA A 108 -6.10 14.73 4.80
N GLU A 109 -5.79 15.81 5.52
CA GLU A 109 -5.56 17.13 4.96
C GLU A 109 -4.19 17.23 4.29
N THR A 110 -3.12 16.84 4.99
CA THR A 110 -1.74 16.92 4.48
C THR A 110 -1.41 15.80 3.52
N LYS A 111 -2.06 14.64 3.65
CA LYS A 111 -1.82 13.40 2.90
C LYS A 111 -0.34 12.99 2.88
N CYS A 112 0.39 13.35 3.93
CA CYS A 112 1.80 13.00 4.10
C CYS A 112 2.13 12.73 5.57
N SER A 113 3.20 11.98 5.78
CA SER A 113 3.80 11.69 7.09
C SER A 113 5.31 11.76 6.98
N GLY A 114 6.03 11.68 8.09
CA GLY A 114 7.47 11.68 8.06
C GLY A 114 8.10 12.06 9.38
N VAL A 115 9.30 12.65 9.30
CA VAL A 115 10.08 13.04 10.48
C VAL A 115 10.78 14.38 10.27
N ASP A 116 10.94 15.13 11.38
CA ASP A 116 11.82 16.27 11.47
C ASP A 116 13.05 15.89 12.32
N MET A 117 14.20 15.93 11.70
CA MET A 117 15.47 15.53 12.31
C MET A 117 16.03 16.67 13.18
N PRO A 118 16.80 16.36 14.25
CA PRO A 118 17.43 17.39 15.10
C PRO A 118 18.38 18.33 14.37
N ASP A 119 18.94 17.89 13.23
CA ASP A 119 19.80 18.69 12.35
C ASP A 119 19.05 19.64 11.41
N GLY A 120 17.71 19.71 11.53
CA GLY A 120 16.84 20.55 10.73
C GLY A 120 16.36 19.92 9.41
N ARG A 121 16.78 18.71 9.06
CA ARG A 121 16.26 18.00 7.88
C ARG A 121 14.83 17.58 8.11
N ARG A 122 14.00 17.80 7.10
CA ARG A 122 12.59 17.41 7.09
C ARG A 122 12.39 16.33 6.03
N ILE A 123 12.01 15.13 6.45
CA ILE A 123 11.76 14.01 5.55
C ILE A 123 10.25 13.76 5.52
N ARG A 124 9.66 13.73 4.33
CA ARG A 124 8.23 13.50 4.12
C ARG A 124 8.02 12.39 3.11
N LYS A 125 7.02 11.55 3.38
CA LYS A 125 6.46 10.62 2.39
C LYS A 125 4.96 10.84 2.29
N GLY A 126 4.38 10.65 1.12
CA GLY A 126 2.95 10.83 0.98
C GLY A 126 2.45 10.65 -0.44
N ALA A 127 1.15 10.93 -0.62
CA ALA A 127 0.51 10.91 -1.91
C ALA A 127 1.26 11.82 -2.89
N SER A 128 1.42 11.36 -4.14
CA SER A 128 2.22 12.06 -5.15
C SER A 128 1.80 13.51 -5.31
N GLU A 129 0.51 13.79 -5.40
CA GLU A 129 -0.03 15.15 -5.53
C GLU A 129 0.36 16.05 -4.34
N ALA A 130 0.32 15.52 -3.11
CA ALA A 130 0.62 16.29 -1.91
C ALA A 130 2.10 16.70 -1.86
N ILE A 131 3.01 15.74 -2.10
CA ILE A 131 4.45 16.01 -2.05
C ILE A 131 4.91 16.89 -3.23
N LEU A 132 4.36 16.68 -4.43
CA LEU A 132 4.63 17.54 -5.59
C LEU A 132 4.21 18.99 -5.30
N ARG A 133 3.05 19.20 -4.69
CA ARG A 133 2.58 20.53 -4.28
C ARG A 133 3.51 21.18 -3.27
N ILE A 134 3.94 20.44 -2.23
CA ILE A 134 4.88 20.94 -1.21
C ILE A 134 6.20 21.35 -1.86
N ALA A 135 6.76 20.52 -2.76
CA ALA A 135 7.98 20.83 -3.47
C ALA A 135 7.84 22.09 -4.35
N ALA A 136 6.74 22.21 -5.09
CA ALA A 136 6.48 23.36 -5.95
C ALA A 136 6.31 24.66 -5.15
N GLN A 137 5.63 24.63 -4.00
CA GLN A 137 5.48 25.79 -3.10
C GLN A 137 6.83 26.25 -2.54
N ALA A 138 7.79 25.35 -2.36
CA ALA A 138 9.16 25.65 -1.95
C ALA A 138 10.08 26.06 -3.13
N GLY A 139 9.54 26.17 -4.35
CA GLY A 139 10.30 26.52 -5.54
C GLY A 139 11.13 25.38 -6.13
N ASN A 140 10.95 24.14 -5.65
CA ASN A 140 11.67 22.97 -6.14
C ASN A 140 10.95 22.36 -7.34
N LYS A 141 11.73 21.99 -8.36
CA LYS A 141 11.23 21.28 -9.55
C LYS A 141 11.13 19.77 -9.29
N CYS A 142 10.17 19.11 -9.94
CA CYS A 142 10.11 17.67 -9.97
C CYS A 142 11.31 17.13 -10.78
N PRO A 143 12.12 16.21 -10.23
CA PRO A 143 13.21 15.58 -10.98
C PRO A 143 12.68 14.79 -12.17
N ALA A 144 13.47 14.74 -13.25
CA ALA A 144 13.13 13.97 -14.43
C ALA A 144 12.86 12.49 -14.09
N GLY A 145 11.85 11.89 -14.73
CA GLY A 145 11.49 10.48 -14.57
C GLY A 145 10.61 10.16 -13.35
N ILE A 146 10.41 11.09 -12.40
CA ILE A 146 9.54 10.84 -11.23
C ILE A 146 8.07 10.70 -11.65
N GLU A 147 7.56 11.63 -12.45
CA GLU A 147 6.16 11.58 -12.92
C GLU A 147 5.89 10.33 -13.78
N GLU A 148 6.84 9.93 -14.61
CA GLU A 148 6.77 8.71 -15.41
C GLU A 148 6.73 7.47 -14.50
N THR A 149 7.56 7.43 -13.46
CA THR A 149 7.58 6.33 -12.47
C THR A 149 6.25 6.27 -11.72
N VAL A 150 5.70 7.41 -11.27
CA VAL A 150 4.40 7.50 -10.61
C VAL A 150 3.29 6.97 -11.52
N ARG A 151 3.27 7.40 -12.80
CA ARG A 151 2.28 6.96 -13.78
C ARG A 151 2.37 5.45 -14.00
N ARG A 152 3.54 4.92 -14.28
CA ARG A 152 3.78 3.49 -14.50
C ARG A 152 3.32 2.63 -13.32
N ILE A 153 3.62 3.02 -12.09
CA ILE A 153 3.17 2.30 -10.88
C ILE A 153 1.64 2.31 -10.80
N SER A 154 1.00 3.46 -11.05
CA SER A 154 -0.46 3.59 -10.99
C SER A 154 -1.16 2.78 -12.08
N GLU A 155 -0.66 2.80 -13.31
CA GLU A 155 -1.19 2.00 -14.44
C GLU A 155 -1.10 0.50 -14.16
N ASN A 156 -0.06 0.06 -13.45
CA ASN A 156 0.10 -1.34 -13.00
C ASN A 156 -0.73 -1.69 -11.75
N GLY A 157 -1.61 -0.78 -11.29
CA GLY A 157 -2.47 -1.00 -10.13
C GLY A 157 -1.77 -0.90 -8.77
N GLY A 158 -0.53 -0.42 -8.74
CA GLY A 158 0.21 -0.08 -7.53
C GLY A 158 -0.16 1.30 -6.98
N THR A 159 0.40 1.64 -5.84
CA THR A 159 0.27 2.97 -5.22
C THR A 159 1.65 3.58 -5.07
N PRO A 160 1.94 4.67 -5.78
CA PRO A 160 3.19 5.41 -5.62
C PRO A 160 3.09 6.35 -4.41
N LEU A 161 4.10 6.33 -3.54
CA LEU A 161 4.33 7.34 -2.53
C LEU A 161 5.63 8.09 -2.85
N ILE A 162 5.57 9.40 -2.99
CA ILE A 162 6.77 10.22 -3.17
C ILE A 162 7.43 10.47 -1.82
N VAL A 163 8.76 10.44 -1.80
CA VAL A 163 9.60 10.81 -0.67
C VAL A 163 10.38 12.08 -1.01
N SER A 164 10.35 13.04 -0.09
CA SER A 164 11.12 14.28 -0.17
C SER A 164 11.98 14.48 1.07
N GLU A 165 13.07 15.19 0.90
CA GLU A 165 13.94 15.70 1.95
C GLU A 165 14.12 17.21 1.73
N ASN A 166 13.79 18.03 2.73
CA ASN A 166 13.81 19.49 2.64
C ASN A 166 13.06 19.99 1.39
N GLU A 167 11.85 19.46 1.18
CA GLU A 167 10.94 19.73 0.06
C GLU A 167 11.51 19.37 -1.33
N GLN A 168 12.70 18.77 -1.40
CA GLN A 168 13.28 18.24 -2.63
C GLN A 168 12.89 16.78 -2.81
N ILE A 169 12.28 16.44 -3.93
CA ILE A 169 11.87 15.08 -4.24
C ILE A 169 13.10 14.20 -4.43
N ARG A 170 13.15 13.06 -3.72
CA ARG A 170 14.28 12.12 -3.73
C ARG A 170 13.96 10.80 -4.42
N GLY A 171 12.67 10.48 -4.59
CA GLY A 171 12.25 9.26 -5.27
C GLY A 171 10.83 8.83 -4.93
N VAL A 172 10.48 7.61 -5.32
CA VAL A 172 9.16 7.02 -5.19
C VAL A 172 9.25 5.66 -4.51
N ILE A 173 8.39 5.42 -3.53
CA ILE A 173 8.11 4.09 -2.96
C ILE A 173 6.96 3.48 -3.77
N GLU A 174 7.13 2.27 -4.25
CA GLU A 174 6.07 1.49 -4.87
C GLU A 174 5.42 0.57 -3.86
N LEU A 175 4.10 0.75 -3.67
CA LEU A 175 3.27 -0.16 -2.88
C LEU A 175 2.39 -0.97 -3.82
N GLN A 176 2.27 -2.28 -3.54
CA GLN A 176 1.38 -3.16 -4.29
C GLN A 176 0.48 -3.96 -3.36
N ASP A 177 -0.72 -4.29 -3.84
CA ASP A 177 -1.62 -5.22 -3.19
C ASP A 177 -1.05 -6.64 -3.25
N ILE A 178 -1.09 -7.35 -2.12
CA ILE A 178 -0.65 -8.75 -2.07
C ILE A 178 -1.81 -9.67 -2.40
N ILE A 179 -1.63 -10.46 -3.43
CA ILE A 179 -2.59 -11.50 -3.82
C ILE A 179 -2.59 -12.62 -2.76
N LYS A 180 -3.79 -13.05 -2.36
CA LYS A 180 -3.96 -14.17 -1.42
C LYS A 180 -3.41 -15.46 -2.02
N THR A 181 -2.70 -16.23 -1.21
CA THR A 181 -2.21 -17.55 -1.60
C THR A 181 -3.38 -18.47 -2.01
N GLY A 182 -3.21 -19.24 -3.07
CA GLY A 182 -4.21 -20.19 -3.56
C GLY A 182 -5.40 -19.56 -4.29
N ILE A 183 -5.33 -18.27 -4.65
CA ILE A 183 -6.44 -17.59 -5.35
C ILE A 183 -6.61 -18.14 -6.79
N ARG A 184 -5.52 -18.52 -7.44
CA ARG A 184 -5.54 -19.09 -8.79
C ARG A 184 -6.31 -20.41 -8.83
N GLU A 185 -6.02 -21.31 -7.91
CA GLU A 185 -6.69 -22.61 -7.78
C GLU A 185 -8.17 -22.44 -7.43
N ARG A 186 -8.52 -21.40 -6.66
CA ARG A 186 -9.92 -21.06 -6.38
C ARG A 186 -10.65 -20.62 -7.65
N PHE A 187 -10.03 -19.79 -8.50
CA PHE A 187 -10.62 -19.38 -9.77
C PHE A 187 -10.76 -20.55 -10.76
N GLU A 188 -9.78 -21.44 -10.80
CA GLU A 188 -9.86 -22.64 -11.63
C GLU A 188 -11.01 -23.56 -11.19
N ARG A 189 -11.28 -23.66 -9.87
CA ARG A 189 -12.45 -24.39 -9.38
C ARG A 189 -13.77 -23.70 -9.72
N LEU A 190 -13.87 -22.39 -9.52
CA LEU A 190 -15.08 -21.63 -9.85
C LEU A 190 -15.45 -21.72 -11.34
N ARG A 191 -14.43 -21.77 -12.23
CA ARG A 191 -14.66 -21.91 -13.68
C ARG A 191 -15.15 -23.30 -14.09
N LYS A 192 -15.01 -24.30 -13.24
CA LYS A 192 -15.44 -25.70 -13.50
C LYS A 192 -16.83 -25.98 -12.93
N MET A 193 -17.37 -25.08 -12.15
CA MET A 193 -18.74 -25.16 -11.60
C MET A 193 -19.74 -24.60 -12.58
#